data_cd645e83cc868a04ed2f452e4c5ed867
#
_entry.id   cd645e83cc868a04ed2f452e4c5ed867
#
_cell.length_a   1.000
_cell.length_b   1.000
_cell.length_c   1.000
_cell.angle_alpha   90.00
_cell.angle_beta   90.00
_cell.angle_gamma   90.00
#
_symmetry.space_group_name_H-M   'P 1'
#
loop_
_entity.id
_entity.type
_entity.pdbx_description
1 polymer ?
#
loop_
_entity_poly.entity_id
_entity_poly.type
_entity_poly.pdbx_seq_one_letter_code
_entity_poly.pdbx_strand_id
1 'polypeptide(L)'
;MPFVRIDALRADEKRLDALGRAVHDALVDAIGIPPDDRFQVLTGHDGTHRMIRYDAGYLGVHRDDDLVFVAITMRSGRTAEQKQALYRRIAELAEEYAGTEPRNVFVTISENQPIDWSFGDGVAQYAEAGL
;
A
#
# COMPACT_ATOMS: atom_id res chain seq x y z
N MET A 1 -0.67 12.49 -3.56
CA MET A 1 -1.68 11.98 -2.60
C MET A 1 -1.97 10.52 -2.90
N PRO A 2 -1.52 9.60 -2.10
CA PRO A 2 -1.89 8.19 -2.28
C PRO A 2 -3.07 7.78 -1.40
N PHE A 3 -3.89 6.90 -1.95
CA PHE A 3 -4.88 6.16 -1.18
C PHE A 3 -4.44 4.69 -1.13
N VAL A 4 -4.36 4.12 0.05
CA VAL A 4 -3.79 2.79 0.29
C VAL A 4 -4.84 1.86 0.89
N ARG A 5 -4.96 0.66 0.33
CA ARG A 5 -5.70 -0.44 0.94
C ARG A 5 -4.73 -1.57 1.24
N ILE A 6 -4.81 -2.09 2.46
CA ILE A 6 -4.00 -3.22 2.91
C ILE A 6 -4.92 -4.32 3.38
N ASP A 7 -4.73 -5.53 2.83
CA ASP A 7 -5.46 -6.71 3.21
C ASP A 7 -4.47 -7.79 3.66
N ALA A 8 -4.71 -8.39 4.80
CA ALA A 8 -3.84 -9.44 5.35
C ALA A 8 -4.64 -10.52 6.07
N LEU A 9 -4.21 -11.77 5.93
CA LEU A 9 -4.80 -12.90 6.63
C LEU A 9 -4.41 -12.89 8.11
N ARG A 10 -5.37 -13.18 8.98
CA ARG A 10 -5.15 -13.38 10.41
C ARG A 10 -4.36 -12.26 11.08
N ALA A 11 -4.49 -11.06 10.55
CA ALA A 11 -3.82 -9.89 11.11
C ALA A 11 -4.73 -9.23 12.14
N ASP A 12 -4.21 -9.08 13.34
CA ASP A 12 -4.87 -8.31 14.39
C ASP A 12 -4.65 -6.81 14.16
N GLU A 13 -5.28 -5.99 14.99
CA GLU A 13 -5.18 -4.54 14.89
C GLU A 13 -3.73 -4.05 14.99
N LYS A 14 -2.95 -4.64 15.86
CA LYS A 14 -1.54 -4.27 16.07
C LYS A 14 -0.71 -4.52 14.82
N ARG A 15 -0.87 -5.68 14.18
CA ARG A 15 -0.14 -6.01 12.96
C ARG A 15 -0.59 -5.13 11.80
N LEU A 16 -1.90 -4.90 11.66
CA LEU A 16 -2.43 -4.02 10.62
C LEU A 16 -1.91 -2.60 10.77
N ASP A 17 -1.89 -2.06 11.98
CA ASP A 17 -1.32 -0.74 12.24
C ASP A 17 0.15 -0.67 11.86
N ALA A 18 0.94 -1.69 12.22
CA ALA A 18 2.35 -1.76 11.86
C ALA A 18 2.55 -1.80 10.34
N LEU A 19 1.75 -2.57 9.61
CA LEU A 19 1.78 -2.60 8.15
C LEU A 19 1.39 -1.25 7.54
N GLY A 20 0.37 -0.60 8.09
CA GLY A 20 -0.05 0.74 7.66
C GLY A 20 1.07 1.77 7.84
N ARG A 21 1.75 1.74 8.98
CA ARG A 21 2.91 2.62 9.23
C ARG A 21 4.06 2.33 8.27
N ALA A 22 4.32 1.06 8.00
CA ALA A 22 5.38 0.65 7.07
C ALA A 22 5.14 1.21 5.67
N VAL A 23 3.93 1.07 5.14
CA VAL A 23 3.59 1.59 3.82
C VAL A 23 3.64 3.13 3.80
N HIS A 24 3.12 3.78 4.84
CA HIS A 24 3.14 5.24 4.93
C HIS A 24 4.57 5.79 4.97
N ASP A 25 5.41 5.23 5.83
CA ASP A 25 6.80 5.67 5.95
C ASP A 25 7.59 5.41 4.66
N ALA A 26 7.29 4.30 3.97
CA ALA A 26 7.90 4.02 2.67
C ALA A 26 7.50 5.06 1.61
N LEU A 27 6.24 5.48 1.60
CA LEU A 27 5.77 6.54 0.70
C LEU A 27 6.44 7.89 0.99
N VAL A 28 6.63 8.22 2.26
CA VAL A 28 7.39 9.42 2.65
C VAL A 28 8.83 9.32 2.17
N ASP A 29 9.49 8.19 2.42
CA ASP A 29 10.92 8.01 2.11
C ASP A 29 11.20 7.94 0.61
N ALA A 30 10.39 7.19 -0.14
CA ALA A 30 10.67 6.90 -1.55
C ALA A 30 9.97 7.83 -2.53
N ILE A 31 8.79 8.34 -2.18
CA ILE A 31 7.96 9.18 -3.06
C ILE A 31 7.98 10.64 -2.61
N GLY A 32 8.28 10.90 -1.36
CA GLY A 32 8.38 12.25 -0.81
C GLY A 32 7.03 12.88 -0.47
N ILE A 33 6.02 12.07 -0.14
CA ILE A 33 4.75 12.64 0.31
C ILE A 33 4.91 13.32 1.68
N PRO A 34 4.09 14.32 2.01
CA PRO A 34 4.10 14.89 3.36
C PRO A 34 3.74 13.83 4.41
N PRO A 35 4.36 13.86 5.61
CA PRO A 35 4.07 12.85 6.65
C PRO A 35 2.63 12.81 7.13
N ASP A 36 1.88 13.90 7.02
CA ASP A 36 0.47 13.98 7.41
C ASP A 36 -0.50 13.63 6.26
N ASP A 37 0.02 13.37 5.07
CA ASP A 37 -0.77 12.93 3.92
C ASP A 37 -1.03 11.43 4.01
N ARG A 38 -2.04 11.03 4.79
CA ARG A 38 -2.29 9.63 5.10
C ARG A 38 -3.75 9.28 4.95
N PHE A 39 -4.05 8.47 3.93
CA PHE A 39 -5.37 7.90 3.68
C PHE A 39 -5.24 6.40 3.48
N GLN A 40 -5.73 5.61 4.44
CA GLN A 40 -5.55 4.17 4.46
C GLN A 40 -6.82 3.46 4.90
N VAL A 41 -7.07 2.30 4.29
CA VAL A 41 -8.04 1.32 4.78
C VAL A 41 -7.27 0.03 5.05
N LEU A 42 -7.37 -0.47 6.27
CA LEU A 42 -6.66 -1.65 6.72
C LEU A 42 -7.69 -2.73 7.07
N THR A 43 -7.59 -3.89 6.43
CA THR A 43 -8.57 -4.96 6.62
C THR A 43 -7.86 -6.28 6.93
N GLY A 44 -8.16 -6.85 8.09
CA GLY A 44 -7.74 -8.18 8.46
C GLY A 44 -8.80 -9.21 8.06
N HIS A 45 -8.35 -10.36 7.58
CA HIS A 45 -9.22 -11.49 7.22
C HIS A 45 -8.88 -12.65 8.14
N ASP A 46 -9.89 -13.35 8.65
CA ASP A 46 -9.68 -14.45 9.62
C ASP A 46 -9.26 -15.78 8.97
N GLY A 47 -9.22 -15.82 7.64
CA GLY A 47 -8.92 -17.04 6.89
C GLY A 47 -10.12 -17.94 6.64
N THR A 48 -11.27 -17.64 7.25
CA THR A 48 -12.51 -18.36 7.01
C THR A 48 -13.01 -18.07 5.60
N HIS A 49 -13.58 -19.07 4.94
CA HIS A 49 -14.13 -18.96 3.57
C HIS A 49 -13.10 -18.62 2.49
N ARG A 50 -11.82 -18.51 2.82
CA ARG A 50 -10.73 -18.22 1.86
C ARG A 50 -11.03 -17.03 0.96
N MET A 51 -11.40 -15.91 1.56
CA MET A 51 -11.68 -14.67 0.84
C MET A 51 -10.42 -13.95 0.36
N ILE A 52 -9.24 -14.37 0.80
CA ILE A 52 -7.95 -14.02 0.21
C ILE A 52 -7.41 -15.28 -0.48
N ARG A 53 -7.10 -15.16 -1.76
CA ARG A 53 -6.56 -16.25 -2.57
C ARG A 53 -5.31 -15.77 -3.28
N TYR A 54 -4.32 -16.64 -3.38
CA TYR A 54 -3.05 -16.29 -3.99
C TYR A 54 -2.37 -17.51 -4.60
N ASP A 55 -1.48 -17.26 -5.57
CA ASP A 55 -0.58 -18.27 -6.10
C ASP A 55 0.69 -18.28 -5.26
N ALA A 56 1.05 -19.44 -4.71
CA ALA A 56 2.18 -19.54 -3.78
C ALA A 56 3.55 -19.46 -4.46
N GLY A 57 3.63 -19.56 -5.79
CA GLY A 57 4.92 -19.63 -6.49
C GLY A 57 5.05 -18.75 -7.74
N TYR A 58 4.05 -17.94 -8.05
CA TYR A 58 4.06 -17.12 -9.27
C TYR A 58 5.30 -16.24 -9.34
N LEU A 59 5.96 -16.24 -10.49
CA LEU A 59 7.22 -15.52 -10.77
C LEU A 59 8.39 -15.91 -9.85
N GLY A 60 8.36 -17.14 -9.30
CA GLY A 60 9.44 -17.65 -8.47
C GLY A 60 9.47 -17.06 -7.05
N VAL A 61 8.45 -16.31 -6.67
CA VAL A 61 8.32 -15.79 -5.30
C VAL A 61 7.45 -16.74 -4.49
N HIS A 62 8.03 -17.31 -3.42
CA HIS A 62 7.33 -18.28 -2.58
C HIS A 62 6.57 -17.57 -1.46
N ARG A 63 5.25 -17.54 -1.56
CA ARG A 63 4.34 -16.90 -0.62
C ARG A 63 3.70 -17.92 0.30
N ASP A 64 3.29 -17.47 1.47
CA ASP A 64 2.49 -18.26 2.41
C ASP A 64 1.35 -17.40 2.98
N ASP A 65 0.68 -17.91 4.03
CA ASP A 65 -0.48 -17.24 4.62
C ASP A 65 -0.15 -15.94 5.36
N ASP A 66 1.12 -15.57 5.51
CA ASP A 66 1.51 -14.24 5.99
C ASP A 66 1.51 -13.18 4.89
N LEU A 67 1.05 -13.52 3.71
CA LEU A 67 0.93 -12.61 2.57
C LEU A 67 0.12 -11.37 2.94
N VAL A 68 0.59 -10.25 2.43
CA VAL A 68 -0.05 -8.94 2.56
C VAL A 68 -0.25 -8.36 1.16
N PHE A 69 -1.49 -7.98 0.85
CA PHE A 69 -1.80 -7.22 -0.35
C PHE A 69 -1.80 -5.72 -0.03
N VAL A 70 -1.01 -4.97 -0.79
CA VAL A 70 -0.95 -3.51 -0.69
C VAL A 70 -1.37 -2.94 -2.05
N ALA A 71 -2.51 -2.27 -2.09
CA ALA A 71 -3.01 -1.61 -3.28
C ALA A 71 -2.92 -0.10 -3.09
N ILE A 72 -2.18 0.57 -3.96
CA ILE A 72 -1.93 2.00 -3.87
C ILE A 72 -2.52 2.67 -5.10
N THR A 73 -3.41 3.64 -4.88
CA THR A 73 -3.89 4.53 -5.93
C THR A 73 -3.23 5.89 -5.74
N MET A 74 -2.58 6.40 -6.76
CA MET A 74 -1.94 7.71 -6.71
C MET A 74 -1.95 8.36 -8.08
N ARG A 75 -1.81 9.67 -8.13
CA ARG A 75 -1.74 10.35 -9.43
C ARG A 75 -0.44 10.00 -10.14
N SER A 76 -0.49 10.02 -11.47
CA SER A 76 0.65 9.71 -12.33
C SER A 76 1.79 10.73 -12.17
N GLY A 77 2.97 10.35 -12.61
CA GLY A 77 4.15 11.22 -12.64
C GLY A 77 5.37 10.68 -11.91
N ARG A 78 5.25 9.57 -11.18
CA ARG A 78 6.41 8.95 -10.55
C ARG A 78 7.19 8.12 -11.56
N THR A 79 8.51 8.13 -11.44
CA THR A 79 9.39 7.38 -12.33
C THR A 79 9.40 5.89 -11.96
N ALA A 80 9.90 5.06 -12.89
CA ALA A 80 10.10 3.64 -12.62
C ALA A 80 11.04 3.42 -11.44
N GLU A 81 12.10 4.23 -11.34
CA GLU A 81 13.06 4.16 -10.24
C GLU A 81 12.43 4.47 -8.89
N GLN A 82 11.57 5.48 -8.84
CA GLN A 82 10.82 5.81 -7.62
C GLN A 82 9.89 4.67 -7.20
N LYS A 83 9.21 4.05 -8.14
CA LYS A 83 8.32 2.91 -7.85
C LYS A 83 9.10 1.69 -7.37
N GLN A 84 10.23 1.41 -8.00
CA GLN A 84 11.11 0.31 -7.56
C GLN A 84 11.65 0.56 -6.14
N ALA A 85 12.05 1.79 -5.86
CA ALA A 85 12.50 2.17 -4.51
C ALA A 85 11.37 2.04 -3.50
N LEU A 86 10.13 2.39 -3.88
CA LEU A 86 8.96 2.24 -3.03
C LEU A 86 8.71 0.77 -2.68
N TYR A 87 8.74 -0.13 -3.66
CA TYR A 87 8.54 -1.56 -3.41
C TYR A 87 9.57 -2.11 -2.42
N ARG A 88 10.85 -1.77 -2.64
CA ARG A 88 11.93 -2.19 -1.73
C ARG A 88 11.71 -1.66 -0.32
N ARG A 89 11.35 -0.38 -0.22
CA ARG A 89 11.19 0.25 1.09
C ARG A 89 9.98 -0.30 1.85
N ILE A 90 8.88 -0.57 1.15
CA ILE A 90 7.71 -1.23 1.76
C ILE A 90 8.12 -2.60 2.32
N ALA A 91 8.83 -3.40 1.54
CA ALA A 91 9.26 -4.73 1.97
C ALA A 91 10.20 -4.66 3.19
N GLU A 92 11.15 -3.72 3.19
CA GLU A 92 12.06 -3.50 4.32
C GLU A 92 11.30 -3.14 5.60
N LEU A 93 10.41 -2.16 5.51
CA LEU A 93 9.69 -1.67 6.68
C LEU A 93 8.60 -2.63 7.15
N ALA A 94 7.97 -3.37 6.25
CA ALA A 94 7.02 -4.41 6.63
C ALA A 94 7.71 -5.50 7.46
N GLU A 95 8.94 -5.85 7.12
CA GLU A 95 9.74 -6.79 7.91
C GLU A 95 10.13 -6.18 9.25
N GLU A 96 10.64 -4.95 9.25
CA GLU A 96 11.09 -4.28 10.47
C GLU A 96 9.94 -4.03 11.45
N TYR A 97 8.79 -3.53 10.98
CA TYR A 97 7.69 -3.12 11.85
C TYR A 97 6.72 -4.25 12.19
N ALA A 98 6.48 -5.15 11.26
CA ALA A 98 5.43 -6.16 11.37
C ALA A 98 5.94 -7.60 11.31
N GLY A 99 7.23 -7.82 11.10
CA GLY A 99 7.79 -9.15 10.96
C GLY A 99 7.36 -9.88 9.68
N THR A 100 6.83 -9.15 8.69
CA THR A 100 6.40 -9.73 7.42
C THR A 100 7.61 -9.89 6.51
N GLU A 101 7.88 -11.11 6.08
CA GLU A 101 9.00 -11.37 5.19
C GLU A 101 8.77 -10.71 3.81
N PRO A 102 9.82 -10.19 3.16
CA PRO A 102 9.67 -9.51 1.86
C PRO A 102 8.94 -10.33 0.80
N ARG A 103 9.10 -11.64 0.77
CA ARG A 103 8.42 -12.54 -0.17
C ARG A 103 6.89 -12.51 -0.04
N ASN A 104 6.38 -12.06 1.09
CA ASN A 104 4.96 -11.99 1.38
C ASN A 104 4.35 -10.60 1.12
N VAL A 105 5.13 -9.65 0.63
CA VAL A 105 4.65 -8.29 0.37
C VAL A 105 4.32 -8.16 -1.11
N PHE A 106 3.02 -8.12 -1.41
CA PHE A 106 2.50 -7.95 -2.77
C PHE A 106 2.01 -6.51 -2.92
N VAL A 107 2.55 -5.76 -3.87
CA VAL A 107 2.19 -4.35 -4.08
C VAL A 107 1.71 -4.15 -5.50
N THR A 108 0.63 -3.41 -5.66
CA THR A 108 0.19 -2.91 -6.97
C THR A 108 -0.09 -1.42 -6.89
N ILE A 109 0.22 -0.70 -7.96
CA ILE A 109 -0.02 0.73 -8.08
C ILE A 109 -0.99 0.96 -9.24
N SER A 110 -2.05 1.72 -8.96
CA SER A 110 -2.95 2.24 -9.98
C SER A 110 -2.77 3.75 -10.05
N GLU A 111 -2.57 4.28 -11.26
CA GLU A 111 -2.33 5.71 -11.45
C GLU A 111 -3.55 6.39 -12.03
N ASN A 112 -3.75 7.66 -11.66
CA ASN A 112 -4.81 8.50 -12.18
C ASN A 112 -4.33 9.94 -12.36
N GLN A 113 -5.24 10.81 -12.74
CA GLN A 113 -4.98 12.24 -13.01
C GLN A 113 -5.51 13.12 -11.87
N PRO A 114 -5.07 14.38 -11.76
CA PRO A 114 -5.57 15.30 -10.73
C PRO A 114 -7.08 15.43 -10.69
N ILE A 115 -7.76 15.41 -11.84
CA ILE A 115 -9.22 15.51 -11.91
C ILE A 115 -9.94 14.29 -11.32
N ASP A 116 -9.25 13.18 -11.13
CA ASP A 116 -9.84 11.94 -10.64
C ASP A 116 -9.95 11.88 -9.11
N TRP A 117 -9.70 13.01 -8.44
CA TRP A 117 -9.74 13.09 -6.98
C TRP A 117 -10.76 14.10 -6.48
N SER A 118 -11.57 13.68 -5.52
CA SER A 118 -12.34 14.54 -4.64
C SER A 118 -12.06 14.13 -3.21
N PHE A 119 -11.52 15.03 -2.42
CA PHE A 119 -11.16 14.77 -1.01
C PHE A 119 -12.28 15.14 -0.04
N GLY A 120 -13.46 15.41 -0.55
CA GLY A 120 -14.62 15.77 0.24
C GLY A 120 -15.36 16.96 -0.35
N ASP A 121 -16.54 17.23 0.19
CA ASP A 121 -17.41 18.34 -0.20
C ASP A 121 -17.88 18.31 -1.66
N GLY A 122 -17.66 17.19 -2.36
CA GLY A 122 -18.03 17.09 -3.78
C GLY A 122 -17.18 17.95 -4.72
N VAL A 123 -15.98 18.32 -4.28
CA VAL A 123 -15.10 19.27 -4.99
C VAL A 123 -13.86 18.53 -5.48
N ALA A 124 -13.41 18.85 -6.69
CA ALA A 124 -12.15 18.33 -7.25
C ALA A 124 -10.99 19.29 -6.88
N GLN A 125 -10.47 19.16 -5.68
CA GLN A 125 -9.52 20.12 -5.11
C GLN A 125 -8.25 20.29 -5.95
N TYR A 126 -7.71 19.21 -6.49
CA TYR A 126 -6.51 19.32 -7.34
C TYR A 126 -6.77 20.11 -8.61
N ALA A 127 -7.91 19.91 -9.27
CA ALA A 127 -8.24 20.61 -10.50
C ALA A 127 -8.52 22.08 -10.23
N GLU A 128 -9.26 22.38 -9.15
CA GLU A 128 -9.65 23.76 -8.80
C GLU A 128 -8.47 24.56 -8.24
N ALA A 129 -7.51 23.89 -7.60
CA ALA A 129 -6.30 24.55 -7.11
C ALA A 129 -5.19 24.64 -8.17
N GLY A 130 -5.41 24.10 -9.38
CA GLY A 130 -4.39 24.07 -10.43
C GLY A 130 -3.23 23.12 -10.15
N LEU A 131 -3.46 22.12 -9.34
CA LEU A 131 -2.40 21.18 -8.92
C LEU A 131 -2.29 19.93 -9.78
#